data_e4c3e13b68e38285ea4b62b7c9b8edce
#
_entry.id   e4c3e13b68e38285ea4b62b7c9b8edce
#
_cell.length_a   1.000
_cell.length_b   1.000
_cell.length_c   1.000
_cell.angle_alpha   90.00
_cell.angle_beta   90.00
_cell.angle_gamma   90.00
#
_symmetry.space_group_name_H-M   'P 1'
#
loop_
_entity.id
_entity.type
_entity.pdbx_description
1 polymer ?
#
loop_
_entity_poly.entity_id
_entity_poly.type
_entity_poly.pdbx_seq_one_letter_code
_entity_poly.pdbx_strand_id
1 'polypeptide(L)'
;MSELPPRPRLAALQMMATYGLPQEATADKFVWHDAGPFKRINVTKAEHHHDFPLPHMDYLEHTIDYRVPADKAAALSAYDGSLTFDRTRGEMSARCDLEGHNILTLNLAHDIVTGKKDTEEARQAFGHTVVEDFKGKYPADVVTLRVDPSKKGTTYADQPVIPGSPKRAATVTDDSKKNDDAEILAFVAVVDMNEILAADQAAKEKVNPQVMQYAKKLHQEHGTNLEQTLMLGQRNGVTPILTPAVDTMRVKGATELATLVPLDGDQFGKAYLAAMIKGHTEVLAMLDTKLTDAESEAVKRHLTETRQHVTQHLEEARKLQTSMKD
;
A
#
# COMPACT_ATOMS: atom_id res chain seq x y z
N MET A 1 27.07 0.09 -15.24
CA MET A 1 27.63 1.48 -15.36
C MET A 1 27.91 1.92 -16.78
N SER A 2 28.53 1.08 -17.64
CA SER A 2 28.80 1.45 -19.04
C SER A 2 27.57 1.68 -19.91
N GLU A 3 26.40 1.21 -19.47
CA GLU A 3 25.13 1.30 -20.21
C GLU A 3 24.29 2.57 -19.88
N LEU A 4 24.69 3.34 -18.88
CA LEU A 4 24.04 4.62 -18.57
C LEU A 4 24.49 5.71 -19.55
N PRO A 5 23.56 6.61 -19.97
CA PRO A 5 23.91 7.85 -20.64
C PRO A 5 24.91 8.70 -19.84
N PRO A 6 25.67 9.61 -20.48
CA PRO A 6 26.73 10.34 -19.79
C PRO A 6 26.27 11.13 -18.55
N ARG A 7 25.11 11.79 -18.59
CA ARG A 7 24.59 12.60 -17.47
C ARG A 7 24.15 11.73 -16.27
N PRO A 8 23.26 10.72 -16.43
CA PRO A 8 22.95 9.79 -15.34
C PRO A 8 24.17 9.06 -14.80
N ARG A 9 25.15 8.74 -15.65
CA ARG A 9 26.42 8.11 -15.20
C ARG A 9 27.20 9.02 -14.27
N LEU A 10 27.31 10.32 -14.63
CA LEU A 10 27.98 11.29 -13.76
C LEU A 10 27.30 11.40 -12.41
N ALA A 11 25.97 11.55 -12.37
CA ALA A 11 25.21 11.58 -11.13
C ALA A 11 25.41 10.30 -10.30
N ALA A 12 25.35 9.13 -10.93
CA ALA A 12 25.60 7.88 -10.21
C ALA A 12 26.99 7.82 -9.58
N LEU A 13 28.02 8.30 -10.28
CA LEU A 13 29.39 8.39 -9.73
C LEU A 13 29.49 9.37 -8.58
N GLN A 14 28.81 10.51 -8.66
CA GLN A 14 28.74 11.50 -7.56
C GLN A 14 28.05 10.90 -6.32
N MET A 15 26.92 10.23 -6.51
CA MET A 15 26.21 9.55 -5.41
C MET A 15 27.08 8.41 -4.79
N MET A 16 27.79 7.65 -5.62
CA MET A 16 28.74 6.65 -5.11
C MET A 16 29.89 7.25 -4.30
N ALA A 17 30.41 8.41 -4.73
CA ALA A 17 31.47 9.10 -4.00
C ALA A 17 30.99 9.60 -2.64
N THR A 18 29.73 10.03 -2.53
CA THR A 18 29.16 10.59 -1.31
C THR A 18 28.57 9.50 -0.39
N TYR A 19 27.85 8.53 -0.93
CA TYR A 19 27.02 7.57 -0.18
C TYR A 19 27.48 6.12 -0.31
N GLY A 20 28.57 5.85 -1.05
CA GLY A 20 29.03 4.48 -1.30
C GLY A 20 28.26 3.78 -2.43
N LEU A 21 28.42 2.47 -2.52
CA LEU A 21 27.76 1.68 -3.57
C LEU A 21 26.23 1.64 -3.36
N PRO A 22 25.44 1.65 -4.46
CA PRO A 22 23.99 1.50 -4.37
C PRO A 22 23.61 0.10 -3.88
N GLN A 23 22.55 -0.01 -3.11
CA GLN A 23 21.99 -1.29 -2.67
C GLN A 23 21.26 -2.03 -3.80
N GLU A 24 20.72 -1.28 -4.79
CA GLU A 24 20.10 -1.87 -5.97
C GLU A 24 20.76 -1.32 -7.23
N ALA A 25 21.09 -2.21 -8.16
CA ALA A 25 21.62 -1.85 -9.47
C ALA A 25 20.95 -2.71 -10.54
N THR A 26 20.24 -2.06 -11.46
CA THR A 26 19.60 -2.68 -12.62
C THR A 26 20.12 -2.06 -13.92
N ALA A 27 19.64 -2.55 -15.07
CA ALA A 27 19.93 -1.96 -16.37
C ALA A 27 19.41 -0.50 -16.50
N ASP A 28 18.38 -0.15 -15.74
CA ASP A 28 17.64 1.11 -15.89
C ASP A 28 17.81 2.10 -14.74
N LYS A 29 18.27 1.64 -13.56
CA LYS A 29 18.40 2.51 -12.38
C LYS A 29 19.41 1.99 -11.35
N PHE A 30 19.92 2.93 -10.54
CA PHE A 30 20.63 2.69 -9.29
C PHE A 30 19.83 3.27 -8.13
N VAL A 31 19.79 2.54 -6.99
CA VAL A 31 19.04 2.97 -5.81
C VAL A 31 19.90 2.86 -4.56
N TRP A 32 19.90 3.93 -3.78
CA TRP A 32 20.41 3.98 -2.42
C TRP A 32 19.25 4.11 -1.45
N HIS A 33 19.26 3.32 -0.39
CA HIS A 33 18.30 3.37 0.70
C HIS A 33 18.98 3.94 1.94
N ASP A 34 18.25 4.78 2.70
CA ASP A 34 18.70 5.39 3.96
C ASP A 34 20.10 6.03 3.85
N ALA A 35 20.29 6.82 2.79
CA ALA A 35 21.56 7.45 2.46
C ALA A 35 21.56 8.93 2.88
N GLY A 36 22.41 9.30 3.86
CA GLY A 36 22.43 10.63 4.46
C GLY A 36 21.07 11.01 5.05
N PRO A 37 20.52 12.19 4.71
CA PRO A 37 19.19 12.59 5.19
C PRO A 37 18.04 12.02 4.34
N PHE A 38 18.34 11.24 3.31
CA PHE A 38 17.38 10.76 2.34
C PHE A 38 16.94 9.32 2.64
N LYS A 39 15.65 9.07 2.58
CA LYS A 39 15.08 7.74 2.64
C LYS A 39 15.46 6.91 1.41
N ARG A 40 15.57 7.59 0.26
CA ARG A 40 15.95 6.94 -1.00
C ARG A 40 16.56 7.96 -1.96
N ILE A 41 17.58 7.53 -2.69
CA ILE A 41 18.13 8.24 -3.83
C ILE A 41 18.00 7.32 -5.05
N ASN A 42 17.48 7.84 -6.16
CA ASN A 42 17.37 7.12 -7.43
C ASN A 42 18.15 7.86 -8.51
N VAL A 43 18.98 7.14 -9.27
CA VAL A 43 19.51 7.61 -10.55
C VAL A 43 18.92 6.74 -11.64
N THR A 44 18.20 7.34 -12.59
CA THR A 44 17.52 6.60 -13.68
C THR A 44 18.28 6.78 -15.00
N LYS A 45 18.22 5.75 -15.86
CA LYS A 45 18.73 5.80 -17.24
C LYS A 45 17.91 6.77 -18.09
N ALA A 46 16.60 6.82 -17.86
CA ALA A 46 15.68 7.72 -18.52
C ALA A 46 15.95 9.16 -18.07
N GLU A 47 16.02 10.06 -19.04
CA GLU A 47 16.19 11.49 -18.85
C GLU A 47 14.92 12.20 -19.32
N HIS A 48 14.39 13.13 -18.51
CA HIS A 48 13.16 13.87 -18.82
C HIS A 48 13.44 15.36 -18.89
N HIS A 49 12.96 16.03 -19.94
CA HIS A 49 13.07 17.49 -20.06
C HIS A 49 12.24 18.17 -18.97
N HIS A 50 12.86 19.14 -18.29
CA HIS A 50 12.24 20.00 -17.29
C HIS A 50 12.68 21.46 -17.53
N ASP A 51 11.71 22.36 -17.63
CA ASP A 51 11.97 23.75 -18.01
C ASP A 51 12.09 24.72 -16.83
N PHE A 52 11.96 24.23 -15.59
CA PHE A 52 12.03 25.03 -14.38
C PHE A 52 13.26 24.65 -13.53
N PRO A 53 14.06 25.63 -13.03
CA PRO A 53 13.99 27.10 -13.21
C PRO A 53 14.53 27.56 -14.57
N LEU A 54 15.23 26.68 -15.28
CA LEU A 54 15.74 26.83 -16.66
C LEU A 54 15.81 25.42 -17.29
N PRO A 55 15.81 25.28 -18.63
CA PRO A 55 15.78 23.96 -19.26
C PRO A 55 16.95 23.07 -18.85
N HIS A 56 16.65 21.89 -18.34
CA HIS A 56 17.61 20.84 -17.96
C HIS A 56 16.98 19.44 -18.09
N MET A 57 17.70 18.39 -17.70
CA MET A 57 17.24 17.02 -17.76
C MET A 57 17.16 16.44 -16.35
N ASP A 58 16.03 15.86 -16.01
CA ASP A 58 15.79 15.15 -14.75
C ASP A 58 16.17 13.68 -14.84
N TYR A 59 17.00 13.19 -13.95
CA TYR A 59 17.42 11.79 -13.85
C TYR A 59 17.88 11.38 -12.44
N LEU A 60 18.02 12.34 -11.52
CA LEU A 60 18.43 12.14 -10.13
C LEU A 60 17.30 12.54 -9.19
N GLU A 61 16.79 11.60 -8.40
CA GLU A 61 15.68 11.83 -7.47
C GLU A 61 16.12 11.59 -6.02
N HIS A 62 15.72 12.50 -5.14
CA HIS A 62 15.90 12.38 -3.69
C HIS A 62 14.56 12.33 -2.98
N THR A 63 14.34 11.33 -2.16
CA THR A 63 13.10 11.09 -1.39
C THR A 63 13.36 11.27 0.10
N ILE A 64 12.46 11.98 0.78
CA ILE A 64 12.47 12.15 2.23
C ILE A 64 11.17 11.66 2.85
N ASP A 65 11.21 11.26 4.12
CA ASP A 65 10.00 11.10 4.92
C ASP A 65 9.37 12.47 5.17
N TYR A 66 8.15 12.66 4.68
CA TYR A 66 7.46 13.94 4.78
C TYR A 66 5.94 13.81 4.75
N ARG A 67 5.26 14.52 5.66
CA ARG A 67 3.80 14.57 5.69
C ARG A 67 3.29 15.75 4.87
N VAL A 68 2.71 15.46 3.71
CA VAL A 68 2.05 16.47 2.87
C VAL A 68 0.55 16.53 3.20
N PRO A 69 0.02 17.65 3.71
CA PRO A 69 -1.42 17.86 3.88
C PRO A 69 -2.14 17.88 2.52
N ALA A 70 -3.36 17.34 2.45
CA ALA A 70 -4.10 17.22 1.19
C ALA A 70 -4.42 18.58 0.55
N ASP A 71 -4.66 19.60 1.36
CA ASP A 71 -4.94 20.99 0.93
C ASP A 71 -3.71 21.69 0.31
N LYS A 72 -2.50 21.15 0.50
CA LYS A 72 -1.26 21.68 -0.09
C LYS A 72 -0.90 21.04 -1.43
N ALA A 73 -1.59 20.00 -1.82
CA ALA A 73 -1.27 19.23 -3.04
C ALA A 73 -1.21 20.09 -4.31
N ALA A 74 -2.21 20.93 -4.54
CA ALA A 74 -2.27 21.80 -5.71
C ALA A 74 -1.13 22.83 -5.74
N ALA A 75 -0.81 23.44 -4.60
CA ALA A 75 0.28 24.41 -4.48
C ALA A 75 1.65 23.78 -4.76
N LEU A 76 1.90 22.59 -4.25
CA LEU A 76 3.13 21.84 -4.49
C LEU A 76 3.26 21.42 -5.96
N SER A 77 2.18 20.94 -6.58
CA SER A 77 2.17 20.57 -7.99
C SER A 77 2.39 21.78 -8.92
N ALA A 78 1.88 22.95 -8.55
CA ALA A 78 2.10 24.19 -9.28
C ALA A 78 3.51 24.79 -9.07
N TYR A 79 4.15 24.44 -7.94
CA TYR A 79 5.50 24.91 -7.62
C TYR A 79 6.54 24.28 -8.55
N ASP A 80 6.53 22.94 -8.66
CA ASP A 80 7.54 22.20 -9.41
C ASP A 80 6.92 20.93 -10.01
N GLY A 81 7.01 20.78 -11.34
CA GLY A 81 6.44 19.64 -12.07
C GLY A 81 7.15 18.30 -11.80
N SER A 82 8.36 18.33 -11.25
CA SER A 82 9.16 17.15 -10.91
C SER A 82 9.13 16.84 -9.42
N LEU A 83 8.42 17.63 -8.61
CA LEU A 83 8.12 17.32 -7.21
C LEU A 83 6.96 16.33 -7.15
N THR A 84 7.16 15.20 -6.46
CA THR A 84 6.14 14.19 -6.22
C THR A 84 5.97 13.92 -4.73
N PHE A 85 4.78 13.44 -4.32
CA PHE A 85 4.54 13.05 -2.94
C PHE A 85 3.54 11.91 -2.87
N ASP A 86 3.77 11.02 -1.91
CA ASP A 86 2.88 9.90 -1.59
C ASP A 86 2.41 10.04 -0.14
N ARG A 87 1.15 10.41 0.04
CA ARG A 87 0.56 10.62 1.37
C ARG A 87 0.45 9.33 2.16
N THR A 88 0.19 8.21 1.49
CA THR A 88 0.06 6.90 2.12
C THR A 88 1.40 6.38 2.64
N ARG A 89 2.48 6.59 1.87
CA ARG A 89 3.85 6.29 2.29
C ARG A 89 4.42 7.33 3.25
N GLY A 90 3.90 8.57 3.20
CA GLY A 90 4.43 9.70 3.93
C GLY A 90 5.77 10.16 3.37
N GLU A 91 5.89 10.21 2.04
CA GLU A 91 7.11 10.53 1.31
C GLU A 91 6.90 11.77 0.43
N MET A 92 7.96 12.54 0.24
CA MET A 92 8.07 13.59 -0.76
C MET A 92 9.39 13.45 -1.49
N SER A 93 9.37 13.58 -2.82
CA SER A 93 10.54 13.40 -3.68
C SER A 93 10.71 14.58 -4.61
N ALA A 94 11.95 15.03 -4.79
CA ALA A 94 12.35 15.99 -5.81
C ALA A 94 13.25 15.32 -6.85
N ARG A 95 13.05 15.63 -8.13
CA ARG A 95 13.86 15.10 -9.21
C ARG A 95 14.43 16.25 -10.04
N CYS A 96 15.75 16.21 -10.25
CA CYS A 96 16.52 17.19 -10.99
C CYS A 96 17.78 16.54 -11.60
N ASP A 97 18.78 17.33 -11.95
CA ASP A 97 20.12 16.87 -12.37
C ASP A 97 21.18 16.94 -11.26
N LEU A 98 20.95 17.76 -10.24
CA LEU A 98 21.88 18.00 -9.13
C LEU A 98 21.25 17.74 -7.76
N GLU A 99 22.02 17.13 -6.85
CA GLU A 99 21.59 16.93 -5.46
C GLU A 99 21.21 18.25 -4.76
N GLY A 100 22.03 19.28 -4.93
CA GLY A 100 21.78 20.60 -4.32
C GLY A 100 20.47 21.22 -4.76
N HIS A 101 20.10 21.04 -6.04
CA HIS A 101 18.79 21.51 -6.55
C HIS A 101 17.63 20.69 -5.98
N ASN A 102 17.80 19.38 -5.81
CA ASN A 102 16.80 18.55 -5.13
C ASN A 102 16.62 18.97 -3.64
N ILE A 103 17.71 19.28 -2.95
CA ILE A 103 17.65 19.80 -1.58
C ILE A 103 16.89 21.13 -1.56
N LEU A 104 17.18 22.04 -2.47
CA LEU A 104 16.48 23.32 -2.60
C LEU A 104 15.00 23.13 -2.89
N THR A 105 14.64 22.24 -3.83
CA THR A 105 13.24 21.89 -4.11
C THR A 105 12.50 21.44 -2.87
N LEU A 106 13.08 20.50 -2.11
CA LEU A 106 12.49 19.97 -0.88
C LEU A 106 12.37 21.04 0.22
N ASN A 107 13.36 21.93 0.37
CA ASN A 107 13.35 23.02 1.32
C ASN A 107 12.25 24.06 1.01
N LEU A 108 12.08 24.43 -0.26
CA LEU A 108 11.05 25.37 -0.65
C LEU A 108 9.65 24.75 -0.65
N ALA A 109 9.53 23.46 -0.97
CA ALA A 109 8.29 22.71 -0.78
C ALA A 109 7.88 22.71 0.71
N HIS A 110 8.83 22.55 1.63
CA HIS A 110 8.57 22.69 3.07
C HIS A 110 8.09 24.09 3.43
N ASP A 111 8.64 25.15 2.84
CA ASP A 111 8.18 26.52 3.08
C ASP A 111 6.72 26.73 2.60
N ILE A 112 6.32 26.12 1.46
CA ILE A 112 4.93 26.13 0.98
C ILE A 112 4.00 25.38 1.95
N VAL A 113 4.38 24.18 2.38
CA VAL A 113 3.56 23.39 3.32
C VAL A 113 3.36 24.10 4.64
N THR A 114 4.41 24.74 5.15
CA THR A 114 4.36 25.50 6.42
C THR A 114 3.78 26.89 6.31
N GLY A 115 3.46 27.36 5.10
CA GLY A 115 2.89 28.68 4.85
C GLY A 115 3.90 29.83 4.96
N LYS A 116 5.20 29.55 4.93
CA LYS A 116 6.26 30.58 4.93
C LYS A 116 6.38 31.27 3.57
N LYS A 117 6.04 30.56 2.50
CA LYS A 117 6.01 31.06 1.12
C LYS A 117 4.76 30.57 0.43
N ASP A 118 4.25 31.36 -0.49
CA ASP A 118 3.34 30.87 -1.51
C ASP A 118 4.11 30.21 -2.68
N THR A 119 3.36 29.70 -3.64
CA THR A 119 3.93 28.99 -4.80
C THR A 119 4.83 29.91 -5.64
N GLU A 120 4.40 31.14 -5.88
CA GLU A 120 5.16 32.09 -6.71
C GLU A 120 6.42 32.57 -5.98
N GLU A 121 6.32 32.92 -4.71
CA GLU A 121 7.48 33.27 -3.88
C GLU A 121 8.52 32.16 -3.83
N ALA A 122 8.08 30.89 -3.73
CA ALA A 122 8.98 29.75 -3.76
C ALA A 122 9.66 29.61 -5.12
N ARG A 123 8.95 29.77 -6.24
CA ARG A 123 9.52 29.73 -7.60
C ARG A 123 10.56 30.83 -7.82
N GLN A 124 10.28 32.05 -7.38
CA GLN A 124 11.22 33.17 -7.47
C GLN A 124 12.45 32.94 -6.59
N ALA A 125 12.26 32.48 -5.38
CA ALA A 125 13.36 32.11 -4.48
C ALA A 125 14.24 31.02 -5.07
N PHE A 126 13.66 29.99 -5.71
CA PHE A 126 14.40 28.95 -6.41
C PHE A 126 15.33 29.53 -7.48
N GLY A 127 14.76 30.29 -8.43
CA GLY A 127 15.52 30.89 -9.52
C GLY A 127 16.67 31.80 -9.03
N HIS A 128 16.38 32.63 -8.00
CA HIS A 128 17.41 33.48 -7.37
C HIS A 128 18.53 32.63 -6.75
N THR A 129 18.17 31.60 -5.98
CA THR A 129 19.15 30.74 -5.28
C THR A 129 20.03 29.97 -6.27
N VAL A 130 19.47 29.44 -7.35
CA VAL A 130 20.25 28.76 -8.41
C VAL A 130 21.23 29.70 -9.09
N VAL A 131 20.85 30.94 -9.37
CA VAL A 131 21.77 31.95 -9.93
C VAL A 131 22.93 32.27 -8.96
N GLU A 132 22.67 32.32 -7.66
CA GLU A 132 23.72 32.56 -6.66
C GLU A 132 24.64 31.33 -6.53
N ASP A 133 24.10 30.13 -6.62
CA ASP A 133 24.87 28.88 -6.63
C ASP A 133 25.80 28.81 -7.85
N PHE A 134 25.32 29.14 -9.05
CA PHE A 134 26.14 29.23 -10.27
C PHE A 134 27.26 30.27 -10.18
N LYS A 135 27.11 31.28 -9.31
CA LYS A 135 28.18 32.25 -9.02
C LYS A 135 29.18 31.74 -7.98
N GLY A 136 29.04 30.50 -7.53
CA GLY A 136 29.92 29.87 -6.53
C GLY A 136 29.72 30.35 -5.10
N LYS A 137 28.53 30.87 -4.76
CA LYS A 137 28.21 31.35 -3.39
C LYS A 137 27.76 30.24 -2.47
N TYR A 138 27.39 29.07 -2.99
CA TYR A 138 26.92 27.90 -2.24
C TYR A 138 25.88 28.23 -1.15
N PRO A 139 24.69 28.73 -1.52
CA PRO A 139 23.65 29.07 -0.55
C PRO A 139 23.32 27.90 0.37
N ALA A 140 23.05 28.15 1.64
CA ALA A 140 22.77 27.09 2.62
C ALA A 140 21.62 26.15 2.19
N ASP A 141 20.64 26.68 1.46
CA ASP A 141 19.48 25.93 0.99
C ASP A 141 19.77 24.91 -0.12
N VAL A 142 20.93 24.99 -0.80
CA VAL A 142 21.39 23.95 -1.75
C VAL A 142 22.34 22.93 -1.08
N VAL A 143 22.82 23.21 0.12
CA VAL A 143 23.78 22.35 0.84
C VAL A 143 23.10 21.57 1.95
N THR A 144 22.12 22.17 2.63
CA THR A 144 21.52 21.62 3.84
C THR A 144 20.01 21.43 3.70
N LEU A 145 19.55 20.20 3.90
CA LEU A 145 18.14 19.89 4.03
C LEU A 145 17.63 20.42 5.39
N ARG A 146 16.64 21.33 5.35
CA ARG A 146 16.03 21.94 6.56
C ARG A 146 14.97 21.07 7.21
N VAL A 147 14.50 20.07 6.51
CA VAL A 147 13.52 19.12 7.01
C VAL A 147 14.22 18.13 7.93
N ASP A 148 13.65 17.89 9.12
CA ASP A 148 14.17 16.89 10.04
C ASP A 148 13.84 15.47 9.52
N PRO A 149 14.83 14.70 9.04
CA PRO A 149 14.60 13.36 8.47
C PRO A 149 14.27 12.32 9.54
N SER A 150 14.48 12.62 10.82
CA SER A 150 14.18 11.69 11.93
C SER A 150 12.70 11.66 12.33
N LYS A 151 11.86 12.56 11.80
CA LYS A 151 10.44 12.59 12.06
C LYS A 151 9.76 11.33 11.54
N LYS A 152 9.25 10.52 12.49
CA LYS A 152 8.43 9.34 12.20
C LYS A 152 6.95 9.71 12.13
N GLY A 153 6.13 8.81 11.53
CA GLY A 153 4.68 9.03 11.48
C GLY A 153 4.25 10.05 10.43
N THR A 154 4.99 10.12 9.33
CA THR A 154 4.70 11.03 8.21
C THR A 154 3.55 10.58 7.32
N THR A 155 3.09 9.30 7.46
CA THR A 155 1.96 8.77 6.71
C THR A 155 0.67 9.54 7.02
N TYR A 156 -0.12 9.77 5.98
CA TYR A 156 -1.42 10.44 6.09
C TYR A 156 -2.51 9.45 5.68
N ALA A 157 -3.17 8.85 6.66
CA ALA A 157 -4.22 7.87 6.42
C ALA A 157 -5.45 8.53 5.77
N ASP A 158 -5.92 7.93 4.67
CA ASP A 158 -7.22 8.25 4.11
C ASP A 158 -8.34 7.70 5.00
N GLN A 159 -9.52 8.32 4.93
CA GLN A 159 -10.69 7.82 5.64
C GLN A 159 -11.43 6.82 4.74
N PRO A 160 -11.82 5.66 5.27
CA PRO A 160 -12.66 4.73 4.51
C PRO A 160 -14.02 5.35 4.21
N VAL A 161 -14.55 5.09 3.00
CA VAL A 161 -15.88 5.56 2.55
C VAL A 161 -16.94 4.48 2.63
N ILE A 162 -16.57 3.21 2.75
CA ILE A 162 -17.51 2.11 2.95
C ILE A 162 -17.90 2.09 4.44
N PRO A 163 -19.21 2.25 4.75
CA PRO A 163 -19.67 2.22 6.14
C PRO A 163 -19.30 0.91 6.85
N GLY A 164 -18.94 0.97 8.12
CA GLY A 164 -18.53 -0.21 8.90
C GLY A 164 -17.13 -0.75 8.58
N SER A 165 -16.36 -0.10 7.70
CA SER A 165 -15.01 -0.54 7.34
C SER A 165 -14.11 -0.77 8.55
N PRO A 166 -13.28 -1.84 8.52
CA PRO A 166 -12.31 -2.08 9.57
C PRO A 166 -11.28 -0.97 9.70
N LYS A 167 -10.84 -0.70 10.93
CA LYS A 167 -9.74 0.23 11.24
C LYS A 167 -8.48 -0.55 11.62
N ARG A 168 -7.32 0.00 11.30
CA ARG A 168 -6.04 -0.55 11.78
C ARG A 168 -5.94 -0.36 13.29
N ALA A 169 -5.52 -1.38 14.04
CA ALA A 169 -5.39 -1.31 15.49
C ALA A 169 -4.55 -0.11 15.97
N ALA A 170 -3.46 0.23 15.24
CA ALA A 170 -2.61 1.37 15.54
C ALA A 170 -3.30 2.75 15.38
N THR A 171 -4.45 2.84 14.71
CA THR A 171 -5.21 4.08 14.53
C THR A 171 -6.35 4.23 15.54
N VAL A 172 -6.59 3.21 16.39
CA VAL A 172 -7.62 3.23 17.43
C VAL A 172 -6.94 3.58 18.74
N THR A 173 -7.17 4.82 19.21
CA THR A 173 -6.56 5.37 20.44
C THR A 173 -7.37 5.06 21.70
N ASP A 174 -8.63 4.69 21.55
CA ASP A 174 -9.54 4.34 22.65
C ASP A 174 -9.53 2.82 22.86
N ASP A 175 -8.87 2.35 23.90
CA ASP A 175 -8.71 0.93 24.20
C ASP A 175 -10.04 0.24 24.53
N SER A 176 -11.06 0.97 25.02
CA SER A 176 -12.40 0.40 25.25
C SER A 176 -13.10 -0.08 23.98
N LYS A 177 -12.62 0.34 22.82
CA LYS A 177 -13.11 -0.08 21.49
C LYS A 177 -12.38 -1.30 20.95
N LYS A 178 -11.32 -1.76 21.61
CA LYS A 178 -10.53 -2.94 21.22
C LYS A 178 -11.04 -4.16 21.99
N ASN A 179 -12.29 -4.51 21.77
CA ASN A 179 -12.92 -5.68 22.38
C ASN A 179 -12.93 -6.87 21.39
N ASP A 180 -13.31 -8.04 21.90
CA ASP A 180 -13.33 -9.28 21.12
C ASP A 180 -14.27 -9.18 19.92
N ASP A 181 -15.44 -8.58 20.05
CA ASP A 181 -16.39 -8.36 18.95
C ASP A 181 -15.77 -7.55 17.81
N ALA A 182 -14.95 -6.53 18.11
CA ALA A 182 -14.28 -5.73 17.09
C ALA A 182 -13.23 -6.52 16.29
N GLU A 183 -12.46 -7.39 16.95
CA GLU A 183 -11.54 -8.31 16.29
C GLU A 183 -12.28 -9.39 15.50
N ILE A 184 -13.33 -9.95 16.08
CA ILE A 184 -14.16 -10.99 15.46
C ILE A 184 -14.78 -10.50 14.15
N LEU A 185 -15.39 -9.30 14.14
CA LEU A 185 -15.97 -8.73 12.91
C LEU A 185 -14.90 -8.45 11.85
N ALA A 186 -13.71 -8.00 12.26
CA ALA A 186 -12.60 -7.83 11.34
C ALA A 186 -12.08 -9.17 10.79
N PHE A 187 -12.05 -10.22 11.63
CA PHE A 187 -11.70 -11.58 11.21
C PHE A 187 -12.65 -12.10 10.14
N VAL A 188 -13.98 -12.03 10.37
CA VAL A 188 -15.00 -12.48 9.40
C VAL A 188 -14.84 -11.70 8.09
N ALA A 189 -14.71 -10.37 8.16
CA ALA A 189 -14.52 -9.55 6.96
C ALA A 189 -13.27 -9.93 6.15
N VAL A 190 -12.16 -10.29 6.81
CA VAL A 190 -10.94 -10.74 6.12
C VAL A 190 -11.11 -12.13 5.50
N VAL A 191 -11.79 -13.06 6.18
CA VAL A 191 -12.12 -14.37 5.62
C VAL A 191 -12.95 -14.19 4.35
N ASP A 192 -14.01 -13.41 4.40
CA ASP A 192 -14.87 -13.14 3.23
C ASP A 192 -14.09 -12.51 2.07
N MET A 193 -13.23 -11.53 2.35
CA MET A 193 -12.39 -10.92 1.30
C MET A 193 -11.42 -11.92 0.67
N ASN A 194 -10.82 -12.83 1.43
CA ASN A 194 -9.95 -13.86 0.89
C ASN A 194 -10.72 -14.82 -0.04
N GLU A 195 -11.91 -15.23 0.36
CA GLU A 195 -12.77 -16.12 -0.45
C GLU A 195 -13.28 -15.44 -1.72
N ILE A 196 -13.66 -14.16 -1.65
CA ILE A 196 -14.04 -13.35 -2.81
C ILE A 196 -12.88 -13.28 -3.81
N LEU A 197 -11.65 -13.02 -3.34
CA LEU A 197 -10.48 -12.95 -4.21
C LEU A 197 -10.16 -14.30 -4.86
N ALA A 198 -10.28 -15.41 -4.13
CA ALA A 198 -10.07 -16.74 -4.66
C ALA A 198 -11.12 -17.13 -5.72
N ALA A 199 -12.39 -16.78 -5.47
CA ALA A 199 -13.48 -16.98 -6.40
C ALA A 199 -13.35 -16.11 -7.67
N ASP A 200 -12.89 -14.87 -7.52
CA ASP A 200 -12.61 -13.96 -8.65
C ASP A 200 -11.48 -14.49 -9.54
N GLN A 201 -10.43 -15.10 -8.94
CA GLN A 201 -9.40 -15.79 -9.71
C GLN A 201 -9.99 -16.99 -10.48
N ALA A 202 -10.81 -17.81 -9.83
CA ALA A 202 -11.46 -18.95 -10.48
C ALA A 202 -12.35 -18.53 -11.67
N ALA A 203 -12.97 -17.34 -11.61
CA ALA A 203 -13.77 -16.80 -12.70
C ALA A 203 -12.95 -16.41 -13.94
N LYS A 204 -11.64 -16.22 -13.82
CA LYS A 204 -10.71 -15.90 -14.93
C LYS A 204 -10.17 -17.16 -15.61
N GLU A 205 -10.30 -18.31 -14.95
CA GLU A 205 -9.75 -19.58 -15.43
C GLU A 205 -10.78 -20.39 -16.24
N LYS A 206 -10.28 -21.22 -17.16
CA LYS A 206 -11.12 -22.16 -17.94
C LYS A 206 -11.32 -23.47 -17.17
N VAL A 207 -12.07 -23.40 -16.08
CA VAL A 207 -12.33 -24.55 -15.21
C VAL A 207 -13.60 -25.30 -15.61
N ASN A 208 -13.75 -26.51 -15.06
CA ASN A 208 -15.00 -27.29 -15.17
C ASN A 208 -16.22 -26.41 -14.80
N PRO A 209 -17.35 -26.49 -15.57
CA PRO A 209 -18.55 -25.68 -15.31
C PRO A 209 -19.09 -25.79 -13.88
N GLN A 210 -19.00 -26.95 -13.24
CA GLN A 210 -19.45 -27.14 -11.85
C GLN A 210 -18.56 -26.39 -10.87
N VAL A 211 -17.22 -26.39 -11.08
CA VAL A 211 -16.28 -25.60 -10.28
C VAL A 211 -16.52 -24.11 -10.47
N MET A 212 -16.78 -23.68 -11.71
CA MET A 212 -17.15 -22.29 -12.01
C MET A 212 -18.42 -21.86 -11.29
N GLN A 213 -19.44 -22.71 -11.29
CA GLN A 213 -20.70 -22.42 -10.60
C GLN A 213 -20.49 -22.32 -9.08
N TYR A 214 -19.70 -23.21 -8.50
CA TYR A 214 -19.32 -23.18 -7.10
C TYR A 214 -18.58 -21.89 -6.74
N ALA A 215 -17.56 -21.50 -7.53
CA ALA A 215 -16.83 -20.26 -7.33
C ALA A 215 -17.74 -19.02 -7.39
N LYS A 216 -18.66 -18.95 -8.37
CA LYS A 216 -19.64 -17.86 -8.45
C LYS A 216 -20.55 -17.78 -7.23
N LYS A 217 -20.97 -18.93 -6.72
CA LYS A 217 -21.77 -19.01 -5.49
C LYS A 217 -20.97 -18.49 -4.30
N LEU A 218 -19.71 -18.94 -4.12
CA LEU A 218 -18.85 -18.45 -3.05
C LEU A 218 -18.66 -16.93 -3.13
N HIS A 219 -18.37 -16.38 -4.32
CA HIS A 219 -18.24 -14.95 -4.51
C HIS A 219 -19.48 -14.19 -4.02
N GLN A 220 -20.66 -14.63 -4.41
CA GLN A 220 -21.91 -13.97 -4.04
C GLN A 220 -22.21 -14.10 -2.53
N GLU A 221 -22.07 -15.28 -1.96
CA GLU A 221 -22.43 -15.54 -0.56
C GLU A 221 -21.43 -14.89 0.40
N HIS A 222 -20.11 -14.95 0.14
CA HIS A 222 -19.10 -14.22 0.91
C HIS A 222 -19.22 -12.71 0.73
N GLY A 223 -19.56 -12.21 -0.46
CA GLY A 223 -19.84 -10.79 -0.66
C GLY A 223 -21.02 -10.29 0.17
N THR A 224 -22.10 -11.09 0.23
CA THR A 224 -23.27 -10.78 1.06
C THR A 224 -22.91 -10.83 2.57
N ASN A 225 -22.15 -11.84 2.99
CA ASN A 225 -21.73 -11.97 4.38
C ASN A 225 -20.80 -10.82 4.82
N LEU A 226 -19.89 -10.39 3.94
CA LEU A 226 -19.04 -9.23 4.17
C LEU A 226 -19.87 -7.95 4.41
N GLU A 227 -20.84 -7.68 3.53
CA GLU A 227 -21.75 -6.54 3.69
C GLU A 227 -22.48 -6.60 5.03
N GLN A 228 -23.04 -7.76 5.38
CA GLN A 228 -23.74 -7.99 6.65
C GLN A 228 -22.82 -7.76 7.85
N THR A 229 -21.57 -8.22 7.79
CA THR A 229 -20.54 -8.02 8.83
C THR A 229 -20.27 -6.53 9.06
N LEU A 230 -20.04 -5.76 7.98
CA LEU A 230 -19.79 -4.33 8.06
C LEU A 230 -20.99 -3.56 8.59
N MET A 231 -22.19 -3.89 8.12
CA MET A 231 -23.44 -3.28 8.60
C MET A 231 -23.74 -3.63 10.07
N LEU A 232 -23.42 -4.85 10.50
CA LEU A 232 -23.59 -5.27 11.89
C LEU A 232 -22.69 -4.43 12.80
N GLY A 233 -21.41 -4.26 12.46
CA GLY A 233 -20.49 -3.39 13.19
C GLY A 233 -21.01 -1.96 13.29
N GLN A 234 -21.47 -1.40 12.18
CA GLN A 234 -22.03 -0.05 12.14
C GLN A 234 -23.27 0.12 13.04
N ARG A 235 -24.24 -0.81 12.95
CA ARG A 235 -25.51 -0.75 13.71
C ARG A 235 -25.30 -0.90 15.21
N ASN A 236 -24.33 -1.68 15.62
CA ASN A 236 -24.05 -1.93 17.04
C ASN A 236 -22.97 -1.02 17.62
N GLY A 237 -22.46 -0.05 16.82
CA GLY A 237 -21.40 0.86 17.26
C GLY A 237 -20.05 0.18 17.50
N VAL A 238 -19.87 -1.04 16.99
CA VAL A 238 -18.63 -1.81 17.06
C VAL A 238 -17.85 -1.58 15.77
N THR A 239 -16.72 -0.91 15.85
CA THR A 239 -15.83 -0.74 14.69
C THR A 239 -14.93 -1.96 14.56
N PRO A 240 -14.97 -2.72 13.46
CA PRO A 240 -14.03 -3.82 13.26
C PRO A 240 -12.58 -3.35 13.32
N ILE A 241 -11.70 -4.10 14.00
CA ILE A 241 -10.30 -3.71 14.19
C ILE A 241 -9.36 -4.77 13.60
N LEU A 242 -8.54 -4.34 12.64
CA LEU A 242 -7.48 -5.15 12.05
C LEU A 242 -6.32 -5.25 13.04
N THR A 243 -6.32 -6.33 13.83
CA THR A 243 -5.18 -6.68 14.69
C THR A 243 -4.07 -7.37 13.88
N PRO A 244 -2.85 -7.51 14.39
CA PRO A 244 -1.81 -8.31 13.74
C PRO A 244 -2.24 -9.76 13.47
N ALA A 245 -3.06 -10.37 14.34
CA ALA A 245 -3.58 -11.71 14.14
C ALA A 245 -4.51 -11.77 12.91
N VAL A 246 -5.43 -10.81 12.78
CA VAL A 246 -6.33 -10.69 11.62
C VAL A 246 -5.54 -10.39 10.34
N ASP A 247 -4.51 -9.55 10.40
CA ASP A 247 -3.67 -9.26 9.23
C ASP A 247 -2.89 -10.50 8.76
N THR A 248 -2.45 -11.36 9.70
CA THR A 248 -1.83 -12.66 9.38
C THR A 248 -2.77 -13.53 8.53
N MET A 249 -4.08 -13.50 8.80
CA MET A 249 -5.08 -14.23 7.98
C MET A 249 -5.15 -13.70 6.56
N ARG A 250 -5.04 -12.38 6.37
CA ARG A 250 -4.99 -11.76 5.03
C ARG A 250 -3.75 -12.20 4.26
N VAL A 251 -2.59 -12.17 4.91
CA VAL A 251 -1.31 -12.63 4.31
C VAL A 251 -1.39 -14.11 3.95
N LYS A 252 -2.00 -14.95 4.81
CA LYS A 252 -2.20 -16.38 4.53
C LYS A 252 -3.07 -16.58 3.28
N GLY A 253 -4.21 -15.91 3.17
CA GLY A 253 -5.07 -15.99 1.99
C GLY A 253 -4.35 -15.57 0.70
N ALA A 254 -3.59 -14.47 0.74
CA ALA A 254 -2.77 -14.03 -0.39
C ALA A 254 -1.70 -15.08 -0.78
N THR A 255 -1.04 -15.70 0.21
CA THR A 255 -0.04 -16.74 -0.01
C THR A 255 -0.66 -17.98 -0.68
N GLU A 256 -1.81 -18.43 -0.18
CA GLU A 256 -2.52 -19.59 -0.75
C GLU A 256 -3.01 -19.28 -2.17
N LEU A 257 -3.61 -18.12 -2.40
CA LEU A 257 -4.06 -17.70 -3.74
C LEU A 257 -2.88 -17.61 -4.74
N ALA A 258 -1.72 -17.13 -4.31
CA ALA A 258 -0.53 -17.06 -5.16
C ALA A 258 -0.07 -18.43 -5.69
N THR A 259 -0.37 -19.53 -4.98
CA THR A 259 -0.08 -20.89 -5.46
C THR A 259 -1.04 -21.36 -6.55
N LEU A 260 -2.21 -20.77 -6.64
CA LEU A 260 -3.24 -21.12 -7.64
C LEU A 260 -3.04 -20.36 -8.96
N VAL A 261 -2.58 -19.13 -8.91
CA VAL A 261 -2.45 -18.23 -10.09
C VAL A 261 -1.65 -18.84 -11.26
N PRO A 262 -0.56 -19.62 -11.06
CA PRO A 262 0.18 -20.24 -12.16
C PRO A 262 -0.52 -21.44 -12.81
N LEU A 263 -1.64 -21.92 -12.24
CA LEU A 263 -2.37 -23.11 -12.70
C LEU A 263 -3.47 -22.70 -13.68
N ASP A 264 -3.90 -23.64 -14.54
CA ASP A 264 -5.02 -23.44 -15.46
C ASP A 264 -5.92 -24.69 -15.55
N GLY A 265 -7.08 -24.55 -16.16
CA GLY A 265 -8.01 -25.62 -16.47
C GLY A 265 -8.30 -26.57 -15.31
N ASP A 266 -8.14 -27.86 -15.56
CA ASP A 266 -8.41 -28.92 -14.56
C ASP A 266 -7.39 -28.89 -13.40
N GLN A 267 -6.16 -28.45 -13.64
CA GLN A 267 -5.16 -28.34 -12.57
C GLN A 267 -5.57 -27.26 -11.60
N PHE A 268 -5.97 -26.09 -12.10
CA PHE A 268 -6.51 -25.03 -11.27
C PHE A 268 -7.76 -25.51 -10.52
N GLY A 269 -8.73 -26.11 -11.21
CA GLY A 269 -9.98 -26.55 -10.59
C GLY A 269 -9.77 -27.52 -9.43
N LYS A 270 -8.89 -28.52 -9.59
CA LYS A 270 -8.54 -29.47 -8.52
C LYS A 270 -7.84 -28.79 -7.34
N ALA A 271 -6.89 -27.90 -7.61
CA ALA A 271 -6.14 -27.16 -6.58
C ALA A 271 -7.05 -26.19 -5.84
N TYR A 272 -7.94 -25.49 -6.56
CA TYR A 272 -8.96 -24.59 -5.99
C TYR A 272 -9.87 -25.32 -5.01
N LEU A 273 -10.48 -26.46 -5.41
CA LEU A 273 -11.31 -27.24 -4.51
C LEU A 273 -10.56 -27.75 -3.29
N ALA A 274 -9.30 -28.15 -3.45
CA ALA A 274 -8.46 -28.56 -2.32
C ALA A 274 -8.18 -27.41 -1.37
N ALA A 275 -7.93 -26.21 -1.88
CA ALA A 275 -7.75 -24.99 -1.10
C ALA A 275 -9.05 -24.61 -0.34
N MET A 276 -10.19 -24.67 -1.01
CA MET A 276 -11.50 -24.41 -0.38
C MET A 276 -11.80 -25.40 0.75
N ILE A 277 -11.56 -26.70 0.55
CA ILE A 277 -11.76 -27.72 1.59
C ILE A 277 -10.86 -27.45 2.80
N LYS A 278 -9.59 -27.14 2.56
CA LYS A 278 -8.66 -26.81 3.64
C LYS A 278 -9.06 -25.52 4.36
N GLY A 279 -9.27 -24.44 3.62
CA GLY A 279 -9.62 -23.12 4.16
C GLY A 279 -10.90 -23.15 4.98
N HIS A 280 -11.98 -23.70 4.42
CA HIS A 280 -13.25 -23.80 5.14
C HIS A 280 -13.17 -24.69 6.39
N THR A 281 -12.36 -25.77 6.36
CA THR A 281 -12.15 -26.61 7.57
C THR A 281 -11.45 -25.82 8.67
N GLU A 282 -10.43 -25.03 8.32
CA GLU A 282 -9.70 -24.19 9.28
C GLU A 282 -10.57 -23.04 9.80
N VAL A 283 -11.34 -22.40 8.92
CA VAL A 283 -12.26 -21.32 9.30
C VAL A 283 -13.35 -21.81 10.24
N LEU A 284 -13.93 -23.00 10.02
CA LEU A 284 -14.90 -23.58 10.95
C LEU A 284 -14.34 -23.74 12.37
N ALA A 285 -13.13 -24.26 12.49
CA ALA A 285 -12.49 -24.39 13.80
C ALA A 285 -12.25 -23.03 14.49
N MET A 286 -11.88 -22.01 13.71
CA MET A 286 -11.73 -20.65 14.23
C MET A 286 -13.07 -20.02 14.62
N LEU A 287 -14.14 -20.22 13.83
CA LEU A 287 -15.48 -19.74 14.15
C LEU A 287 -16.01 -20.35 15.44
N ASP A 288 -15.74 -21.65 15.70
CA ASP A 288 -16.10 -22.31 16.96
C ASP A 288 -15.43 -21.63 18.17
N THR A 289 -14.17 -21.24 18.06
CA THR A 289 -13.48 -20.47 19.10
C THR A 289 -14.07 -19.07 19.24
N LYS A 290 -14.23 -18.34 18.12
CA LYS A 290 -14.78 -16.98 18.12
C LYS A 290 -16.21 -16.88 18.64
N LEU A 291 -17.03 -17.93 18.48
CA LEU A 291 -18.35 -18.01 19.09
C LEU A 291 -18.31 -18.03 20.63
N THR A 292 -17.25 -18.60 21.20
CA THR A 292 -17.04 -18.61 22.65
C THR A 292 -16.59 -17.23 23.15
N ASP A 293 -15.77 -16.54 22.36
CA ASP A 293 -15.17 -15.26 22.73
C ASP A 293 -16.11 -14.06 22.51
N ALA A 294 -17.11 -14.20 21.61
CA ALA A 294 -18.04 -13.13 21.28
C ALA A 294 -18.81 -12.62 22.50
N GLU A 295 -18.86 -11.30 22.66
CA GLU A 295 -19.52 -10.65 23.79
C GLU A 295 -21.01 -10.42 23.51
N SER A 296 -21.36 -9.89 22.31
CA SER A 296 -22.74 -9.53 21.98
C SER A 296 -23.50 -10.68 21.32
N GLU A 297 -24.79 -10.79 21.67
CA GLU A 297 -25.72 -11.76 21.04
C GLU A 297 -25.91 -11.53 19.54
N ALA A 298 -25.73 -10.30 19.08
CA ALA A 298 -25.81 -9.95 17.66
C ALA A 298 -24.63 -10.53 16.88
N VAL A 299 -23.40 -10.45 17.43
CA VAL A 299 -22.19 -11.04 16.83
C VAL A 299 -22.28 -12.56 16.89
N LYS A 300 -22.73 -13.17 18.00
CA LYS A 300 -22.94 -14.63 18.10
C LYS A 300 -23.90 -15.16 17.03
N ARG A 301 -25.02 -14.48 16.81
CA ARG A 301 -25.96 -14.89 15.75
C ARG A 301 -25.31 -14.84 14.37
N HIS A 302 -24.62 -13.75 14.05
CA HIS A 302 -23.92 -13.59 12.78
C HIS A 302 -22.86 -14.66 12.57
N LEU A 303 -22.05 -14.97 13.59
CA LEU A 303 -21.07 -16.06 13.55
C LEU A 303 -21.74 -17.43 13.33
N THR A 304 -22.90 -17.66 13.94
CA THR A 304 -23.66 -18.91 13.78
C THR A 304 -24.15 -19.06 12.33
N GLU A 305 -24.68 -18.00 11.73
CA GLU A 305 -25.12 -17.97 10.33
C GLU A 305 -23.93 -18.16 9.38
N THR A 306 -22.84 -17.43 9.60
CA THR A 306 -21.59 -17.57 8.84
C THR A 306 -21.07 -19.01 8.91
N ARG A 307 -21.09 -19.63 10.10
CA ARG A 307 -20.67 -21.02 10.29
C ARG A 307 -21.51 -22.01 9.49
N GLN A 308 -22.82 -21.78 9.40
CA GLN A 308 -23.72 -22.64 8.61
C GLN A 308 -23.37 -22.55 7.12
N HIS A 309 -23.14 -21.35 6.58
CA HIS A 309 -22.76 -21.15 5.17
C HIS A 309 -21.40 -21.81 4.89
N VAL A 310 -20.39 -21.60 5.72
CA VAL A 310 -19.07 -22.23 5.56
C VAL A 310 -19.15 -23.75 5.62
N THR A 311 -20.04 -24.33 6.45
CA THR A 311 -20.28 -25.77 6.48
C THR A 311 -20.85 -26.29 5.15
N GLN A 312 -21.82 -25.59 4.60
CA GLN A 312 -22.42 -25.95 3.29
C GLN A 312 -21.40 -25.85 2.16
N HIS A 313 -20.57 -24.80 2.15
CA HIS A 313 -19.48 -24.62 1.18
C HIS A 313 -18.48 -25.79 1.24
N LEU A 314 -18.07 -26.19 2.45
CA LEU A 314 -17.17 -27.31 2.65
C LEU A 314 -17.72 -28.63 2.13
N GLU A 315 -19.00 -28.93 2.42
CA GLU A 315 -19.66 -30.14 1.93
C GLU A 315 -19.77 -30.16 0.41
N GLU A 316 -20.10 -29.02 -0.20
CA GLU A 316 -20.19 -28.89 -1.66
C GLU A 316 -18.82 -29.06 -2.34
N ALA A 317 -17.76 -28.43 -1.78
CA ALA A 317 -16.41 -28.62 -2.29
C ALA A 317 -15.95 -30.07 -2.26
N ARG A 318 -16.26 -30.81 -1.18
CA ARG A 318 -15.93 -32.22 -1.04
C ARG A 318 -16.68 -33.08 -2.06
N LYS A 319 -17.98 -32.80 -2.31
CA LYS A 319 -18.76 -33.50 -3.35
C LYS A 319 -18.16 -33.28 -4.73
N LEU A 320 -17.85 -32.02 -5.06
CA LEU A 320 -17.23 -31.67 -6.36
C LEU A 320 -15.85 -32.32 -6.52
N GLN A 321 -15.03 -32.30 -5.47
CA GLN A 321 -13.70 -32.93 -5.53
C GLN A 321 -13.81 -34.45 -5.78
N THR A 322 -14.82 -35.12 -5.24
CA THR A 322 -15.05 -36.54 -5.47
C THR A 322 -15.49 -36.81 -6.89
N SER A 323 -16.43 -36.01 -7.43
CA SER A 323 -16.92 -36.16 -8.81
C SER A 323 -15.87 -35.87 -9.89
N MET A 324 -14.79 -35.16 -9.57
CA MET A 324 -13.68 -34.89 -10.49
C MET A 324 -12.59 -35.97 -10.48
N LYS A 325 -12.70 -36.98 -9.64
CA LYS A 325 -11.77 -38.13 -9.59
C LYS A 325 -12.21 -39.28 -10.48
N ASP A 326 -13.49 -39.32 -10.79
CA ASP A 326 -14.12 -40.28 -11.72
C ASP A 326 -14.08 -39.76 -13.16
#